data_1c05e72cc95113b5b92b32f2cd9e6b4c
#
_entry.id   1c05e72cc95113b5b92b32f2cd9e6b4c
#
_cell.length_a   1.000
_cell.length_b   1.000
_cell.length_c   1.000
_cell.angle_alpha   90.00
_cell.angle_beta   90.00
_cell.angle_gamma   90.00
#
_symmetry.space_group_name_H-M   'P 1'
#
loop_
_entity.id
_entity.type
_entity.pdbx_description
1 polymer ?
#
loop_
_entity_poly.entity_id
_entity_poly.type
_entity_poly.pdbx_seq_one_letter_code
_entity_poly.pdbx_strand_id
1 'polypeptide(L)'
;MYSSYTTLQRAQLAKQEYLDTQEVFLGVYAPGRNAALKASLQDQLHRKFLLTDSLRPEALGSAVGVLLVREDLFLMSTALSCFADALRSGADYVTSDAVFGYSGVTTLYHSQGFAACPGCALVSRELLRRCQAEARDPENPVELLTLAAKLSRSHVCLPLALAHYERDICAEDVWSVKGKRVFIMSHLLDMTGAPIVLVSAIPVLRSLGYEVVVLG
;
A
#
# COMPACT_ATOMS: atom_id res chain seq x y z
N MET A 1 -13.68 9.62 12.82
CA MET A 1 -12.78 8.54 12.43
C MET A 1 -11.46 9.06 11.84
N TYR A 2 -11.49 9.97 10.85
CA TYR A 2 -10.29 10.58 10.26
C TYR A 2 -9.43 11.36 11.28
N SER A 3 -10.05 12.11 12.21
CA SER A 3 -9.31 12.84 13.24
C SER A 3 -8.59 11.93 14.24
N SER A 4 -9.19 10.79 14.58
CA SER A 4 -8.57 9.79 15.47
C SER A 4 -7.41 9.09 14.77
N TYR A 5 -7.56 8.80 13.48
CA TYR A 5 -6.51 8.21 12.66
C TYR A 5 -5.33 9.18 12.47
N THR A 6 -5.61 10.46 12.21
CA THR A 6 -4.57 11.51 12.11
C THR A 6 -3.83 11.70 13.44
N THR A 7 -4.51 11.53 14.56
CA THR A 7 -3.89 11.61 15.89
C THR A 7 -3.00 10.40 16.15
N LEU A 8 -3.46 9.19 15.76
CA LEU A 8 -2.65 7.97 15.84
C LEU A 8 -1.42 8.05 14.92
N GLN A 9 -1.60 8.54 13.69
CA GLN A 9 -0.50 8.81 12.77
C GLN A 9 0.50 9.80 13.35
N ARG A 10 0.06 10.92 13.92
CA ARG A 10 0.94 11.92 14.55
C ARG A 10 1.72 11.32 15.72
N ALA A 11 1.09 10.49 16.56
CA ALA A 11 1.77 9.82 17.65
C ALA A 11 2.79 8.79 17.18
N GLN A 12 2.53 8.12 16.06
CA GLN A 12 3.47 7.20 15.43
C GLN A 12 4.57 7.94 14.68
N LEU A 13 4.26 9.09 14.03
CA LEU A 13 5.23 10.01 13.45
C LEU A 13 6.29 10.43 14.47
N ALA A 14 5.86 10.86 15.67
CA ALA A 14 6.77 11.26 16.74
C ALA A 14 7.71 10.13 17.18
N LYS A 15 7.29 8.86 17.07
CA LYS A 15 8.17 7.70 17.32
C LYS A 15 9.09 7.39 16.15
N GLN A 16 8.66 7.67 14.91
CA GLN A 16 9.41 7.35 13.70
C GLN A 16 10.48 8.40 13.34
N GLU A 17 10.35 9.62 13.84
CA GLU A 17 11.42 10.63 13.72
C GLU A 17 12.76 10.16 14.29
N TYR A 18 12.73 9.14 15.17
CA TYR A 18 13.93 8.51 15.74
C TYR A 18 14.43 7.27 14.98
N LEU A 19 13.71 6.80 13.94
CA LEU A 19 14.19 5.67 13.16
C LEU A 19 15.28 6.12 12.19
N ASP A 20 16.51 5.77 12.49
CA ASP A 20 17.62 5.95 11.56
C ASP A 20 17.54 4.89 10.45
N THR A 21 16.83 5.22 9.40
CA THR A 21 16.68 4.38 8.20
C THR A 21 17.56 4.85 7.05
N GLN A 22 18.41 5.86 7.28
CA GLN A 22 19.21 6.48 6.22
C GLN A 22 20.28 5.57 5.60
N GLU A 23 20.58 4.44 6.22
CA GLU A 23 21.45 3.40 5.65
C GLU A 23 20.79 2.62 4.50
N VAL A 24 19.45 2.57 4.48
CA VAL A 24 18.67 1.84 3.47
C VAL A 24 18.49 2.70 2.22
N PHE A 25 19.01 2.27 1.09
CA PHE A 25 18.81 2.98 -0.19
C PHE A 25 17.67 2.36 -0.98
N LEU A 26 16.65 3.17 -1.27
CA LEU A 26 15.43 2.74 -1.96
C LEU A 26 15.37 3.24 -3.41
N GLY A 27 14.78 2.45 -4.29
CA GLY A 27 14.25 2.91 -5.57
C GLY A 27 12.78 3.28 -5.44
N VAL A 28 12.35 4.31 -6.15
CA VAL A 28 10.93 4.64 -6.34
C VAL A 28 10.66 4.56 -7.83
N TYR A 29 9.98 3.52 -8.25
CA TYR A 29 9.60 3.32 -9.64
C TYR A 29 8.24 3.92 -9.91
N ALA A 30 8.21 4.93 -10.77
CA ALA A 30 7.01 5.66 -11.11
C ALA A 30 7.00 6.00 -12.60
N PRO A 31 6.51 5.12 -13.47
CA PRO A 31 6.45 5.38 -14.90
C PRO A 31 5.43 6.47 -15.22
N GLY A 32 5.79 7.36 -16.16
CA GLY A 32 4.89 8.39 -16.66
C GLY A 32 4.84 9.69 -15.86
N ARG A 33 3.68 10.36 -15.90
CA ARG A 33 3.49 11.66 -15.24
C ARG A 33 2.93 11.45 -13.83
N ASN A 34 3.82 11.45 -12.85
CA ASN A 34 3.49 11.30 -11.44
C ASN A 34 3.79 12.62 -10.71
N ALA A 35 2.96 13.64 -10.91
CA ALA A 35 3.18 14.97 -10.35
C ALA A 35 2.97 15.01 -8.84
N ALA A 36 1.92 14.36 -8.35
CA ALA A 36 1.60 14.28 -6.92
C ALA A 36 2.69 13.50 -6.16
N LEU A 37 3.12 12.36 -6.72
CA LEU A 37 4.20 11.58 -6.15
C LEU A 37 5.50 12.39 -6.07
N LYS A 38 5.90 13.03 -7.17
CA LYS A 38 7.12 13.86 -7.21
C LYS A 38 7.10 14.99 -6.20
N ALA A 39 5.95 15.66 -6.02
CA ALA A 39 5.79 16.69 -5.01
C ALA A 39 5.96 16.11 -3.59
N SER A 40 5.29 14.99 -3.29
CA SER A 40 5.35 14.36 -1.97
C SER A 40 6.72 13.76 -1.63
N LEU A 41 7.52 13.41 -2.63
CA LEU A 41 8.89 12.93 -2.42
C LEU A 41 9.83 14.02 -1.89
N GLN A 42 9.54 15.29 -2.14
CA GLN A 42 10.32 16.41 -1.61
C GLN A 42 10.20 16.53 -0.08
N ASP A 43 9.07 16.06 0.47
CA ASP A 43 8.76 16.16 1.90
C ASP A 43 9.08 14.88 2.69
N GLN A 44 9.65 13.85 2.03
CA GLN A 44 9.99 12.60 2.72
C GLN A 44 11.08 12.83 3.77
N LEU A 45 10.93 12.24 4.95
CA LEU A 45 11.96 12.24 6.00
C LEU A 45 13.15 11.36 5.60
N HIS A 46 12.88 10.23 4.97
CA HIS A 46 13.92 9.37 4.39
C HIS A 46 14.44 9.97 3.08
N ARG A 47 15.73 10.30 3.03
CA ARG A 47 16.36 11.01 1.92
C ARG A 47 17.19 10.15 0.97
N LYS A 48 17.46 8.90 1.36
CA LYS A 48 18.24 7.96 0.54
C LYS A 48 17.35 7.16 -0.40
N PHE A 49 16.90 7.83 -1.44
CA PHE A 49 16.14 7.17 -2.51
C PHE A 49 16.52 7.74 -3.88
N LEU A 50 16.23 6.98 -4.92
CA LEU A 50 16.24 7.45 -6.30
C LEU A 50 14.86 7.30 -6.92
N LEU A 51 14.45 8.26 -7.72
CA LEU A 51 13.27 8.15 -8.58
C LEU A 51 13.70 7.62 -9.95
N THR A 52 13.04 6.59 -10.42
CA THR A 52 13.35 5.95 -11.70
C THR A 52 12.08 5.61 -12.48
N ASP A 53 12.17 5.60 -13.78
CA ASP A 53 11.16 5.12 -14.73
C ASP A 53 11.50 3.76 -15.34
N SER A 54 12.59 3.13 -14.89
CA SER A 54 13.01 1.80 -15.32
C SER A 54 13.36 0.90 -14.15
N LEU A 55 12.99 -0.36 -14.25
CA LEU A 55 13.30 -1.42 -13.27
C LEU A 55 14.54 -2.25 -13.64
N ARG A 56 15.29 -1.83 -14.66
CA ARG A 56 16.53 -2.50 -15.03
C ARG A 56 17.57 -2.37 -13.90
N PRO A 57 18.40 -3.40 -13.68
CA PRO A 57 19.39 -3.40 -12.61
C PRO A 57 20.30 -2.16 -12.60
N GLU A 58 20.66 -1.67 -13.80
CA GLU A 58 21.52 -0.48 -13.99
C GLU A 58 20.83 0.79 -13.51
N ALA A 59 19.52 0.93 -13.76
CA ALA A 59 18.72 2.08 -13.36
C ALA A 59 18.46 2.09 -11.84
N LEU A 60 18.45 0.92 -11.21
CA LEU A 60 18.21 0.78 -9.77
C LEU A 60 19.49 0.96 -8.93
N GLY A 61 20.67 0.93 -9.53
CA GLY A 61 21.95 1.10 -8.84
C GLY A 61 22.09 0.19 -7.63
N SER A 62 22.35 0.77 -6.46
CA SER A 62 22.52 0.06 -5.19
C SER A 62 21.23 -0.05 -4.35
N ALA A 63 20.07 0.31 -4.89
CA ALA A 63 18.80 0.18 -4.16
C ALA A 63 18.57 -1.26 -3.69
N VAL A 64 18.27 -1.42 -2.41
CA VAL A 64 18.02 -2.73 -1.78
C VAL A 64 16.53 -3.13 -1.83
N GLY A 65 15.66 -2.16 -2.09
CA GLY A 65 14.24 -2.37 -2.33
C GLY A 65 13.69 -1.30 -3.26
N VAL A 66 12.56 -1.58 -3.89
CA VAL A 66 11.91 -0.68 -4.84
C VAL A 66 10.44 -0.52 -4.47
N LEU A 67 10.02 0.71 -4.26
CA LEU A 67 8.62 1.07 -4.17
C LEU A 67 8.05 1.08 -5.59
N LEU A 68 7.22 0.11 -5.91
CA LEU A 68 6.48 0.05 -7.16
C LEU A 68 5.23 0.89 -7.05
N VAL A 69 5.06 1.85 -7.96
CA VAL A 69 3.90 2.75 -7.99
C VAL A 69 3.17 2.54 -9.31
N ARG A 70 1.90 2.17 -9.22
CA ARG A 70 1.03 1.90 -10.39
C ARG A 70 0.42 3.17 -10.97
N GLU A 71 0.12 4.13 -10.13
CA GLU A 71 -0.60 5.36 -10.48
C GLU A 71 -0.13 6.55 -9.67
N ASP A 72 -0.54 7.76 -10.05
CA ASP A 72 -0.18 8.96 -9.31
C ASP A 72 -0.84 8.99 -7.93
N LEU A 73 -0.08 9.34 -6.91
CA LEU A 73 -0.50 9.37 -5.51
C LEU A 73 0.39 10.32 -4.70
N PHE A 74 -0.10 10.76 -3.56
CA PHE A 74 0.72 11.41 -2.54
C PHE A 74 1.23 10.39 -1.54
N LEU A 75 2.52 10.41 -1.25
CA LEU A 75 3.09 9.68 -0.12
C LEU A 75 3.11 10.57 1.12
N MET A 76 2.73 10.01 2.26
CA MET A 76 2.94 10.67 3.55
C MET A 76 4.44 10.87 3.79
N SER A 77 4.83 11.94 4.48
CA SER A 77 6.24 12.33 4.69
C SER A 77 7.10 11.24 5.34
N THR A 78 6.49 10.31 6.07
CA THR A 78 7.14 9.17 6.71
C THR A 78 7.10 7.89 5.89
N ALA A 79 6.47 7.89 4.74
CA ALA A 79 6.22 6.65 3.99
C ALA A 79 7.51 5.88 3.69
N LEU A 80 8.49 6.54 3.12
CA LEU A 80 9.76 5.87 2.78
C LEU A 80 10.52 5.40 4.02
N SER A 81 10.45 6.12 5.15
CA SER A 81 11.04 5.66 6.42
C SER A 81 10.38 4.38 6.93
N CYS A 82 9.06 4.30 6.89
CA CYS A 82 8.31 3.11 7.31
C CYS A 82 8.61 1.90 6.43
N PHE A 83 8.64 2.10 5.12
CA PHE A 83 8.99 1.06 4.16
C PHE A 83 10.43 0.59 4.34
N ALA A 84 11.39 1.52 4.55
CA ALA A 84 12.79 1.20 4.78
C ALA A 84 12.99 0.40 6.07
N ASP A 85 12.29 0.75 7.16
CA ASP A 85 12.36 0.05 8.43
C ASP A 85 11.81 -1.38 8.34
N ALA A 86 10.69 -1.57 7.66
CA ALA A 86 10.13 -2.90 7.42
C ALA A 86 11.07 -3.78 6.59
N LEU A 87 11.70 -3.20 5.54
CA LEU A 87 12.69 -3.91 4.73
C LEU A 87 13.93 -4.30 5.56
N ARG A 88 14.44 -3.38 6.39
CA ARG A 88 15.56 -3.63 7.30
C ARG A 88 15.24 -4.73 8.29
N SER A 89 13.99 -4.84 8.72
CA SER A 89 13.49 -5.89 9.62
C SER A 89 13.29 -7.26 8.93
N GLY A 90 13.63 -7.38 7.64
CA GLY A 90 13.62 -8.64 6.90
C GLY A 90 12.35 -8.88 6.07
N ALA A 91 11.47 -7.90 5.93
CA ALA A 91 10.37 -8.02 4.99
C ALA A 91 10.88 -8.00 3.53
N ASP A 92 10.32 -8.84 2.68
CA ASP A 92 10.60 -8.82 1.23
C ASP A 92 9.47 -8.18 0.42
N TYR A 93 8.27 -8.09 1.00
CA TYR A 93 7.10 -7.42 0.45
C TYR A 93 6.41 -6.59 1.52
N VAL A 94 6.24 -5.29 1.30
CA VAL A 94 5.63 -4.39 2.28
C VAL A 94 4.49 -3.63 1.64
N THR A 95 3.31 -3.76 2.23
CA THR A 95 2.11 -2.99 1.87
C THR A 95 1.75 -2.04 3.01
N SER A 96 0.92 -1.06 2.72
CA SER A 96 0.39 -0.13 3.73
C SER A 96 -1.08 0.13 3.49
N ASP A 97 -1.75 0.65 4.50
CA ASP A 97 -3.06 1.25 4.33
C ASP A 97 -2.98 2.46 3.40
N ALA A 98 -4.08 2.83 2.80
CA ALA A 98 -4.18 3.96 1.90
C ALA A 98 -5.45 4.78 2.17
N VAL A 99 -5.40 6.05 1.84
CA VAL A 99 -6.57 6.94 1.85
C VAL A 99 -6.96 7.24 0.42
N PHE A 100 -8.23 7.07 0.13
CA PHE A 100 -8.86 7.50 -1.11
C PHE A 100 -9.78 8.66 -0.79
N GLY A 101 -9.75 9.72 -1.56
CA GLY A 101 -10.62 10.85 -1.34
C GLY A 101 -10.62 11.82 -2.49
N TYR A 102 -11.81 12.10 -2.97
CA TYR A 102 -12.08 13.14 -3.94
C TYR A 102 -13.32 13.93 -3.48
N SER A 103 -13.34 15.22 -3.71
CA SER A 103 -14.53 16.09 -3.43
C SER A 103 -15.13 15.99 -2.03
N GLY A 104 -14.31 15.79 -0.98
CA GLY A 104 -14.75 15.87 0.42
C GLY A 104 -15.16 14.55 1.07
N VAL A 105 -15.19 13.46 0.33
CA VAL A 105 -15.36 12.10 0.88
C VAL A 105 -14.01 11.42 0.98
N THR A 106 -13.71 10.85 2.13
CA THR A 106 -12.44 10.14 2.37
C THR A 106 -12.72 8.71 2.80
N THR A 107 -12.16 7.75 2.10
CA THR A 107 -12.24 6.32 2.42
C THR A 107 -10.87 5.81 2.84
N LEU A 108 -10.78 5.23 4.03
CA LEU A 108 -9.59 4.53 4.48
C LEU A 108 -9.64 3.09 3.97
N TYR A 109 -8.62 2.70 3.24
CA TYR A 109 -8.43 1.33 2.78
C TYR A 109 -7.38 0.63 3.65
N HIS A 110 -7.76 -0.50 4.24
CA HIS A 110 -6.86 -1.37 5.00
C HIS A 110 -6.29 -2.46 4.11
N SER A 111 -4.97 -2.50 3.98
CA SER A 111 -4.29 -3.51 3.16
C SER A 111 -4.17 -4.87 3.86
N GLN A 112 -4.50 -4.96 5.14
CA GLN A 112 -4.40 -6.18 5.92
C GLN A 112 -5.34 -7.28 5.38
N GLY A 113 -4.76 -8.43 5.07
CA GLY A 113 -5.49 -9.57 4.51
C GLY A 113 -5.65 -9.56 2.99
N PHE A 114 -5.09 -8.58 2.29
CA PHE A 114 -5.09 -8.51 0.83
C PHE A 114 -3.75 -8.94 0.25
N ALA A 115 -3.79 -9.73 -0.80
CA ALA A 115 -2.58 -10.22 -1.47
C ALA A 115 -1.90 -9.14 -2.34
N ALA A 116 -2.62 -8.10 -2.73
CA ALA A 116 -2.06 -7.01 -3.52
C ALA A 116 -2.47 -5.66 -2.94
N CYS A 117 -1.55 -4.69 -3.00
CA CYS A 117 -1.80 -3.31 -2.60
C CYS A 117 -2.43 -2.53 -3.75
N PRO A 118 -3.45 -1.68 -3.49
CA PRO A 118 -3.94 -0.76 -4.48
C PRO A 118 -2.88 0.31 -4.77
N GLY A 119 -2.24 0.27 -5.88
CA GLY A 119 -1.41 1.32 -6.41
C GLY A 119 0.05 1.37 -6.00
N CYS A 120 0.47 0.98 -4.80
CA CYS A 120 1.89 0.92 -4.45
C CYS A 120 2.23 -0.12 -3.38
N ALA A 121 3.42 -0.68 -3.46
CA ALA A 121 4.04 -1.49 -2.40
C ALA A 121 5.57 -1.51 -2.56
N LEU A 122 6.28 -1.71 -1.46
CA LEU A 122 7.71 -1.93 -1.49
C LEU A 122 8.02 -3.41 -1.72
N VAL A 123 8.93 -3.66 -2.64
CA VAL A 123 9.43 -5.00 -2.98
C VAL A 123 10.94 -5.02 -2.77
N SER A 124 11.47 -6.01 -2.06
CA SER A 124 12.93 -6.18 -1.95
C SER A 124 13.55 -6.44 -3.33
N ARG A 125 14.80 -6.07 -3.52
CA ARG A 125 15.50 -6.30 -4.79
C ARG A 125 15.54 -7.78 -5.19
N GLU A 126 15.66 -8.66 -4.21
CA GLU A 126 15.67 -10.11 -4.45
C GLU A 126 14.30 -10.60 -4.93
N LEU A 127 13.22 -10.17 -4.24
CA LEU A 127 11.87 -10.53 -4.67
C LEU A 127 11.55 -9.92 -6.04
N LEU A 128 11.96 -8.68 -6.32
CA LEU A 128 11.76 -8.04 -7.62
C LEU A 128 12.38 -8.86 -8.75
N ARG A 129 13.62 -9.34 -8.58
CA ARG A 129 14.27 -10.21 -9.59
C ARG A 129 13.50 -11.50 -9.83
N ARG A 130 12.96 -12.10 -8.77
CA ARG A 130 12.13 -13.31 -8.90
C ARG A 130 10.83 -13.01 -9.63
N CYS A 131 10.18 -11.88 -9.34
CA CYS A 131 8.99 -11.43 -10.07
C CYS A 131 9.28 -11.17 -11.54
N GLN A 132 10.38 -10.49 -11.85
CA GLN A 132 10.78 -10.20 -13.23
C GLN A 132 11.07 -11.46 -14.04
N ALA A 133 11.61 -12.51 -13.41
CA ALA A 133 11.86 -13.80 -14.07
C ALA A 133 10.57 -14.55 -14.44
N GLU A 134 9.46 -14.28 -13.74
CA GLU A 134 8.15 -14.91 -13.99
C GLU A 134 7.18 -14.00 -14.78
N ALA A 135 7.47 -12.69 -14.83
CA ALA A 135 6.61 -11.71 -15.48
C ALA A 135 6.67 -11.83 -17.01
N ARG A 136 5.54 -11.61 -17.67
CA ARG A 136 5.48 -11.43 -19.12
C ARG A 136 6.04 -10.08 -19.54
N ASP A 137 5.74 -9.05 -18.73
CA ASP A 137 6.29 -7.72 -18.87
C ASP A 137 7.02 -7.35 -17.57
N PRO A 138 8.37 -7.43 -17.56
CA PRO A 138 9.18 -7.20 -16.37
C PRO A 138 9.21 -5.74 -15.89
N GLU A 139 8.60 -4.81 -16.61
CA GLU A 139 8.45 -3.42 -16.22
C GLU A 139 6.98 -3.03 -15.91
N ASN A 140 6.04 -3.97 -15.97
CA ASN A 140 4.63 -3.71 -15.62
C ASN A 140 4.41 -3.78 -14.10
N PRO A 141 4.16 -2.65 -13.41
CA PRO A 141 4.03 -2.62 -11.96
C PRO A 141 2.82 -3.43 -11.45
N VAL A 142 1.75 -3.54 -12.21
CA VAL A 142 0.55 -4.31 -11.82
C VAL A 142 0.87 -5.80 -11.79
N GLU A 143 1.54 -6.30 -12.82
CA GLU A 143 1.95 -7.71 -12.89
C GLU A 143 2.99 -8.02 -11.81
N LEU A 144 3.97 -7.14 -11.62
CA LEU A 144 5.00 -7.30 -10.60
C LEU A 144 4.43 -7.29 -9.18
N LEU A 145 3.49 -6.39 -8.86
CA LEU A 145 2.82 -6.37 -7.55
C LEU A 145 2.02 -7.66 -7.31
N THR A 146 1.34 -8.17 -8.34
CA THR A 146 0.60 -9.43 -8.25
C THR A 146 1.53 -10.62 -8.01
N LEU A 147 2.66 -10.66 -8.71
CA LEU A 147 3.68 -11.69 -8.51
C LEU A 147 4.38 -11.56 -7.16
N ALA A 148 4.69 -10.33 -6.71
CA ALA A 148 5.29 -10.09 -5.41
C ALA A 148 4.41 -10.61 -4.28
N ALA A 149 3.11 -10.36 -4.33
CA ALA A 149 2.16 -10.90 -3.35
C ALA A 149 2.14 -12.45 -3.33
N LYS A 150 2.36 -13.09 -4.49
CA LYS A 150 2.38 -14.56 -4.62
C LYS A 150 3.71 -15.17 -4.19
N LEU A 151 4.83 -14.53 -4.53
CA LEU A 151 6.18 -15.06 -4.37
C LEU A 151 6.86 -14.61 -3.09
N SER A 152 6.29 -13.65 -2.37
CA SER A 152 6.82 -13.17 -1.11
C SER A 152 6.94 -14.28 -0.07
N ARG A 153 8.04 -14.23 0.69
CA ARG A 153 8.28 -15.11 1.84
C ARG A 153 8.05 -14.41 3.17
N SER A 154 8.12 -13.07 3.18
CA SER A 154 7.98 -12.24 4.35
C SER A 154 7.18 -10.98 4.01
N HIS A 155 5.85 -11.11 4.00
CA HIS A 155 4.94 -9.99 3.77
C HIS A 155 4.66 -9.27 5.09
N VAL A 156 4.87 -7.96 5.10
CA VAL A 156 4.50 -7.06 6.19
C VAL A 156 3.46 -6.07 5.69
N CYS A 157 2.36 -6.00 6.42
CA CYS A 157 1.31 -5.02 6.19
C CYS A 157 1.39 -3.94 7.26
N LEU A 158 1.79 -2.73 6.89
CA LEU A 158 1.88 -1.60 7.80
C LEU A 158 0.47 -1.03 8.04
N PRO A 159 -0.01 -0.99 9.29
CA PRO A 159 -1.32 -0.44 9.62
C PRO A 159 -1.28 1.10 9.66
N LEU A 160 -0.76 1.70 8.60
CA LEU A 160 -0.54 3.13 8.45
C LEU A 160 -0.99 3.54 7.04
N ALA A 161 -1.80 4.59 6.92
CA ALA A 161 -2.12 5.16 5.62
C ALA A 161 -0.93 5.96 5.10
N LEU A 162 -0.07 5.31 4.35
CA LEU A 162 1.15 5.91 3.81
C LEU A 162 0.97 6.47 2.40
N ALA A 163 -0.14 6.14 1.73
CA ALA A 163 -0.48 6.63 0.40
C ALA A 163 -1.85 7.31 0.41
N HIS A 164 -1.97 8.41 -0.32
CA HIS A 164 -3.22 9.12 -0.55
C HIS A 164 -3.48 9.27 -2.05
N TYR A 165 -4.64 8.79 -2.49
CA TYR A 165 -5.13 8.88 -3.86
C TYR A 165 -6.21 9.94 -3.94
N GLU A 166 -6.04 10.92 -4.84
CA GLU A 166 -7.04 11.96 -5.13
C GLU A 166 -8.15 11.43 -6.05
N ARG A 167 -8.68 10.29 -5.73
CA ARG A 167 -9.83 9.66 -6.40
C ARG A 167 -10.57 8.75 -5.46
N ASP A 168 -11.76 8.36 -5.84
CA ASP A 168 -12.51 7.35 -5.11
C ASP A 168 -11.90 5.95 -5.31
N ILE A 169 -12.14 5.08 -4.33
CA ILE A 169 -11.78 3.66 -4.45
C ILE A 169 -12.63 3.01 -5.55
N CYS A 170 -12.02 2.23 -6.40
CA CYS A 170 -12.71 1.50 -7.46
C CYS A 170 -12.56 -0.02 -7.29
N ALA A 171 -13.31 -0.77 -8.08
CA ALA A 171 -13.30 -2.23 -7.99
C ALA A 171 -11.92 -2.84 -8.25
N GLU A 172 -11.12 -2.24 -9.13
CA GLU A 172 -9.78 -2.69 -9.48
C GLU A 172 -8.80 -2.57 -8.32
N ASP A 173 -9.01 -1.61 -7.41
CA ASP A 173 -8.18 -1.46 -6.21
C ASP A 173 -8.33 -2.64 -5.26
N VAL A 174 -9.48 -3.31 -5.33
CA VAL A 174 -9.92 -4.27 -4.34
C VAL A 174 -9.96 -5.69 -4.89
N TRP A 175 -10.00 -5.86 -6.22
CA TRP A 175 -10.24 -7.15 -6.88
C TRP A 175 -8.99 -7.91 -7.31
N SER A 176 -7.82 -7.60 -6.82
CA SER A 176 -6.58 -8.25 -7.26
C SER A 176 -6.38 -9.69 -6.77
N VAL A 177 -7.30 -10.27 -6.01
CA VAL A 177 -7.15 -11.62 -5.45
C VAL A 177 -8.23 -12.58 -5.96
N LYS A 178 -7.83 -13.80 -6.27
CA LYS A 178 -8.72 -14.90 -6.61
C LYS A 178 -9.63 -15.23 -5.42
N GLY A 179 -10.85 -14.76 -5.47
CA GLY A 179 -11.86 -15.02 -4.45
C GLY A 179 -13.09 -14.14 -4.66
N LYS A 180 -14.23 -14.64 -4.24
CA LYS A 180 -15.45 -13.84 -4.20
C LYS A 180 -15.38 -12.94 -2.97
N ARG A 181 -15.32 -11.63 -3.15
CA ARG A 181 -15.35 -10.63 -2.08
C ARG A 181 -16.64 -9.87 -2.05
N VAL A 182 -17.09 -9.59 -0.84
CA VAL A 182 -18.22 -8.69 -0.59
C VAL A 182 -17.73 -7.54 0.27
N PHE A 183 -17.95 -6.32 -0.20
CA PHE A 183 -17.70 -5.11 0.55
C PHE A 183 -19.00 -4.64 1.18
N ILE A 184 -18.96 -4.46 2.49
CA ILE A 184 -20.02 -3.84 3.26
C ILE A 184 -19.55 -2.46 3.65
N MET A 185 -20.15 -1.43 3.06
CA MET A 185 -19.89 -0.03 3.43
C MET A 185 -21.00 0.43 4.37
N SER A 186 -20.63 0.93 5.54
CA SER A 186 -21.53 1.59 6.47
C SER A 186 -20.91 2.87 6.96
N HIS A 187 -21.65 3.96 6.90
CA HIS A 187 -21.22 5.26 7.42
C HIS A 187 -21.25 5.32 8.96
N LEU A 188 -21.90 4.36 9.58
CA LEU A 188 -21.97 4.19 11.04
C LEU A 188 -21.84 2.69 11.35
N LEU A 189 -20.98 2.36 12.29
CA LEU A 189 -20.84 1.02 12.86
C LEU A 189 -21.39 0.98 14.28
N ASP A 190 -22.47 1.73 14.53
CA ASP A 190 -23.19 1.65 15.78
C ASP A 190 -24.11 0.41 15.81
N MET A 191 -24.55 0.04 17.01
CA MET A 191 -25.39 -1.15 17.22
C MET A 191 -26.87 -0.85 16.96
N THR A 192 -27.17 -0.01 15.96
CA THR A 192 -28.54 0.39 15.62
C THR A 192 -28.93 0.03 14.18
N GLY A 193 -30.14 -0.44 13.98
CA GLY A 193 -30.81 -0.55 12.69
C GLY A 193 -30.02 -1.27 11.57
N ALA A 194 -29.78 -0.56 10.49
CA ALA A 194 -29.13 -1.11 9.29
C ALA A 194 -27.71 -1.70 9.53
N PRO A 195 -26.82 -1.11 10.35
CA PRO A 195 -25.55 -1.73 10.70
C PRO A 195 -25.65 -3.10 11.33
N ILE A 196 -26.65 -3.35 12.21
CA ILE A 196 -26.86 -4.68 12.81
C ILE A 196 -27.20 -5.72 11.73
N VAL A 197 -28.04 -5.36 10.78
CA VAL A 197 -28.41 -6.27 9.67
C VAL A 197 -27.19 -6.58 8.81
N LEU A 198 -26.38 -5.58 8.49
CA LEU A 198 -25.17 -5.77 7.72
C LEU A 198 -24.16 -6.67 8.45
N VAL A 199 -23.93 -6.43 9.75
CA VAL A 199 -23.03 -7.25 10.57
C VAL A 199 -23.55 -8.70 10.68
N SER A 200 -24.85 -8.90 10.80
CA SER A 200 -25.47 -10.23 10.85
C SER A 200 -25.32 -11.03 9.55
N ALA A 201 -25.18 -10.34 8.42
CA ALA A 201 -24.94 -10.98 7.12
C ALA A 201 -23.52 -11.52 6.96
N ILE A 202 -22.55 -11.03 7.73
CA ILE A 202 -21.13 -11.41 7.60
C ILE A 202 -20.92 -12.93 7.79
N PRO A 203 -21.41 -13.58 8.85
CA PRO A 203 -21.25 -15.04 9.01
C PRO A 203 -21.86 -15.83 7.86
N VAL A 204 -23.02 -15.40 7.35
CA VAL A 204 -23.70 -16.06 6.23
C VAL A 204 -22.88 -15.94 4.96
N LEU A 205 -22.37 -14.75 4.64
CA LEU A 205 -21.53 -14.54 3.47
C LEU A 205 -20.23 -15.35 3.54
N ARG A 206 -19.61 -15.42 4.73
CA ARG A 206 -18.42 -16.25 4.95
C ARG A 206 -18.71 -17.74 4.77
N SER A 207 -19.86 -18.23 5.25
CA SER A 207 -20.26 -19.63 5.07
C SER A 207 -20.51 -19.98 3.60
N LEU A 208 -20.85 -18.99 2.77
CA LEU A 208 -21.00 -19.13 1.31
C LEU A 208 -19.67 -19.00 0.55
N GLY A 209 -18.55 -18.89 1.27
CA GLY A 209 -17.21 -18.80 0.69
C GLY A 209 -16.82 -17.40 0.20
N TYR A 210 -17.52 -16.36 0.67
CA TYR A 210 -17.13 -14.99 0.39
C TYR A 210 -16.13 -14.48 1.44
N GLU A 211 -15.13 -13.75 1.00
CA GLU A 211 -14.35 -12.88 1.86
C GLU A 211 -15.13 -11.58 2.08
N VAL A 212 -15.36 -11.23 3.34
CA VAL A 212 -16.17 -10.05 3.68
C VAL A 212 -15.28 -8.97 4.26
N VAL A 213 -15.31 -7.80 3.63
CA VAL A 213 -14.61 -6.61 4.07
C VAL A 213 -15.63 -5.56 4.49
N VAL A 214 -15.47 -5.03 5.69
CA VAL A 214 -16.34 -3.97 6.23
C VAL A 214 -15.56 -2.67 6.21
N LEU A 215 -16.14 -1.67 5.58
CA LEU A 215 -15.64 -0.29 5.53
C LEU A 215 -16.60 0.59 6.33
N GLY A 216 -16.05 1.37 7.27
CA GLY A 216 -16.84 2.27 8.10
C GLY A 216 -16.12 3.57 8.45
#